data_c336040a1b984ad5acc4bcb603a26702
#
_entry.id   c336040a1b984ad5acc4bcb603a26702
#
_cell.length_a   1.000
_cell.length_b   1.000
_cell.length_c   1.000
_cell.angle_alpha   90.00
_cell.angle_beta   90.00
_cell.angle_gamma   90.00
#
_symmetry.space_group_name_H-M   'P 1'
#
loop_
_entity.id
_entity.type
_entity.pdbx_description
1 polymer ?
#
loop_
_entity_poly.entity_id
_entity_poly.type
_entity_poly.pdbx_seq_one_letter_code
_entity_poly.pdbx_strand_id
1 'polypeptide(L)'
;YDRRRQRQMCIRDRADIAIHPNNDNVWYVATGSSGVWKTENSGTTYTPIFDNETTYSTGCVTIDPSDPSIIWLGTGENVGGRHVAFGDGVFKSENGGKSWKNMGLRKSEHISEIIVHPNNSNIIWAASQGPLWSPGGERGLYKSIDGGENWKKVLGGGKWTGVTDI
;
A
#
# COMPACT_ATOMS: atom_id res chain seq x y z
N TYR A 1 -20.11 -12.35 13.17
CA TYR A 1 -18.91 -12.07 12.40
C TYR A 1 -18.28 -13.39 11.95
N ASP A 2 -18.15 -13.62 10.67
CA ASP A 2 -17.82 -14.95 10.15
C ASP A 2 -16.31 -15.25 10.30
N ARG A 3 -15.98 -16.13 11.26
CA ARG A 3 -14.61 -16.63 11.49
C ARG A 3 -13.99 -17.33 10.26
N ARG A 4 -14.80 -17.75 9.28
CA ARG A 4 -14.33 -18.38 8.06
C ARG A 4 -13.68 -17.38 7.10
N ARG A 5 -14.20 -16.13 7.03
CA ARG A 5 -13.59 -15.06 6.24
C ARG A 5 -12.22 -14.67 6.79
N GLN A 6 -12.05 -14.60 8.11
CA GLN A 6 -10.75 -14.33 8.74
C GLN A 6 -9.71 -15.42 8.43
N ARG A 7 -10.10 -16.70 8.40
CA ARG A 7 -9.18 -17.78 8.07
C ARG A 7 -8.78 -17.80 6.59
N GLN A 8 -9.66 -17.45 5.67
CA GLN A 8 -9.35 -17.35 4.25
C GLN A 8 -8.39 -16.20 3.97
N MET A 9 -8.53 -15.07 4.66
CA MET A 9 -7.69 -13.89 4.53
C MET A 9 -6.23 -14.15 4.91
N CYS A 10 -5.98 -14.99 5.92
CA CYS A 10 -4.62 -15.28 6.40
C CYS A 10 -3.83 -16.27 5.52
N ILE A 11 -4.45 -16.95 4.55
CA ILE A 11 -3.83 -18.09 3.87
C ILE A 11 -3.45 -17.80 2.41
N ARG A 12 -4.13 -16.88 1.69
CA ARG A 12 -3.96 -16.75 0.24
C ARG A 12 -3.59 -15.38 -0.32
N ASP A 13 -3.97 -14.29 0.34
CA ASP A 13 -3.97 -12.98 -0.30
C ASP A 13 -3.23 -11.91 0.50
N ARG A 14 -2.26 -12.27 1.34
CA ARG A 14 -1.42 -11.27 2.01
C ARG A 14 -0.44 -10.69 1.01
N ALA A 15 -0.59 -9.38 0.75
CA ALA A 15 0.38 -8.64 -0.04
C ALA A 15 1.53 -8.18 0.87
N ASP A 16 1.20 -7.65 2.08
CA ASP A 16 2.21 -7.08 2.97
C ASP A 16 1.73 -6.95 4.42
N ILE A 17 2.67 -6.83 5.38
CA ILE A 17 2.41 -6.61 6.80
C ILE A 17 3.36 -5.57 7.36
N ALA A 18 2.83 -4.51 7.97
CA ALA A 18 3.58 -3.55 8.74
C ALA A 18 3.27 -3.69 10.24
N ILE A 19 4.32 -3.86 11.05
CA ILE A 19 4.22 -3.94 12.51
C ILE A 19 4.56 -2.58 13.10
N HIS A 20 3.75 -2.12 14.05
CA HIS A 20 3.93 -0.82 14.70
C HIS A 20 5.25 -0.79 15.50
N PRO A 21 6.16 0.18 15.25
CA PRO A 21 7.53 0.15 15.78
C PRO A 21 7.63 0.19 17.30
N ASN A 22 6.62 0.73 17.99
CA ASN A 22 6.61 0.89 19.45
C ASN A 22 5.56 -0.01 20.13
N ASN A 23 4.86 -0.89 19.40
CA ASN A 23 3.85 -1.78 19.96
C ASN A 23 3.64 -3.02 19.09
N ASP A 24 4.33 -4.09 19.41
CA ASP A 24 4.30 -5.37 18.68
C ASP A 24 2.90 -6.03 18.62
N ASN A 25 1.93 -5.54 19.37
CA ASN A 25 0.56 -6.05 19.29
C ASN A 25 -0.25 -5.42 18.15
N VAL A 26 0.23 -4.31 17.57
CA VAL A 26 -0.46 -3.57 16.51
C VAL A 26 0.17 -3.86 15.16
N TRP A 27 -0.60 -4.47 14.25
CA TRP A 27 -0.18 -4.75 12.89
C TRP A 27 -1.20 -4.22 11.89
N TYR A 28 -0.70 -3.85 10.73
CA TYR A 28 -1.50 -3.52 9.54
C TYR A 28 -1.20 -4.57 8.47
N VAL A 29 -2.25 -5.19 7.95
CA VAL A 29 -2.14 -6.26 6.96
C VAL A 29 -2.83 -5.80 5.68
N ALA A 30 -2.04 -5.56 4.63
CA ALA A 30 -2.53 -5.33 3.30
C ALA A 30 -2.86 -6.67 2.63
N THR A 31 -4.01 -6.75 2.00
CA THR A 31 -4.46 -7.98 1.32
C THR A 31 -4.75 -7.69 -0.14
N GLY A 32 -4.43 -8.62 -1.04
CA GLY A 32 -4.59 -8.42 -2.48
C GLY A 32 -6.02 -8.05 -2.90
N SER A 33 -7.03 -8.56 -2.19
CA SER A 33 -8.43 -8.41 -2.62
C SER A 33 -9.44 -8.15 -1.49
N SER A 34 -9.01 -7.69 -0.31
CA SER A 34 -9.92 -7.36 0.79
C SER A 34 -9.47 -6.17 1.64
N GLY A 35 -8.74 -5.22 1.03
CA GLY A 35 -8.34 -3.98 1.67
C GLY A 35 -7.28 -4.16 2.76
N VAL A 36 -7.32 -3.29 3.76
CA VAL A 36 -6.37 -3.28 4.88
C VAL A 36 -7.07 -3.68 6.17
N TRP A 37 -6.43 -4.53 6.93
CA TRP A 37 -6.90 -5.01 8.21
C TRP A 37 -5.93 -4.63 9.32
N LYS A 38 -6.47 -4.16 10.44
CA LYS A 38 -5.70 -3.82 11.64
C LYS A 38 -5.96 -4.83 12.74
N THR A 39 -4.90 -5.27 13.42
CA THR A 39 -4.99 -5.95 14.71
C THR A 39 -4.35 -5.10 15.80
N GLU A 40 -4.85 -5.20 17.03
CA GLU A 40 -4.33 -4.54 18.24
C GLU A 40 -3.99 -5.56 19.34
N ASN A 41 -4.00 -6.85 19.00
CA ASN A 41 -3.79 -7.96 19.93
C ASN A 41 -3.01 -9.12 19.27
N SER A 42 -1.93 -8.78 18.56
CA SER A 42 -1.01 -9.74 17.93
C SER A 42 -1.71 -10.75 17.01
N GLY A 43 -2.69 -10.30 16.24
CA GLY A 43 -3.37 -11.13 15.25
C GLY A 43 -4.50 -12.00 15.80
N THR A 44 -4.92 -11.83 17.05
CA THR A 44 -6.06 -12.57 17.60
C THR A 44 -7.39 -12.13 16.98
N THR A 45 -7.57 -10.82 16.78
CA THR A 45 -8.71 -10.25 16.05
C THR A 45 -8.24 -9.20 15.06
N TYR A 46 -9.02 -9.02 13.98
CA TYR A 46 -8.75 -8.02 12.94
C TYR A 46 -9.98 -7.17 12.68
N THR A 47 -9.76 -5.89 12.45
CA THR A 47 -10.78 -4.90 12.07
C THR A 47 -10.44 -4.35 10.69
N PRO A 48 -11.37 -4.35 9.73
CA PRO A 48 -11.15 -3.72 8.43
C PRO A 48 -11.09 -2.19 8.61
N ILE A 49 -10.14 -1.55 7.95
CA ILE A 49 -9.91 -0.10 8.08
C ILE A 49 -9.84 0.64 6.74
N PHE A 50 -10.16 -0.05 5.64
CA PHE A 50 -10.06 0.51 4.28
C PHE A 50 -11.32 0.28 3.43
N ASP A 51 -12.43 -0.20 4.02
CA ASP A 51 -13.64 -0.64 3.29
C ASP A 51 -14.43 0.49 2.63
N ASN A 52 -14.20 1.75 3.02
CA ASN A 52 -14.92 2.91 2.49
C ASN A 52 -14.20 3.60 1.31
N GLU A 53 -13.06 3.04 0.87
CA GLU A 53 -12.25 3.65 -0.17
C GLU A 53 -12.62 3.14 -1.58
N THR A 54 -12.05 3.77 -2.60
CA THR A 54 -12.37 3.53 -4.02
C THR A 54 -11.91 2.18 -4.54
N THR A 55 -10.99 1.52 -3.86
CA THR A 55 -10.47 0.20 -4.21
C THR A 55 -10.31 -0.67 -2.97
N TYR A 56 -10.42 -1.97 -3.15
CA TYR A 56 -10.14 -2.99 -2.13
C TYR A 56 -8.85 -3.75 -2.41
N SER A 57 -8.22 -3.49 -3.56
CA SER A 57 -6.97 -4.16 -3.95
C SER A 57 -5.77 -3.40 -3.39
N THR A 58 -4.93 -4.08 -2.60
CA THR A 58 -3.76 -3.47 -1.96
C THR A 58 -2.50 -4.25 -2.25
N GLY A 59 -1.37 -3.56 -2.41
CA GLY A 59 -0.08 -4.13 -2.76
C GLY A 59 0.94 -4.09 -1.61
N CYS A 60 1.07 -2.96 -0.94
CA CYS A 60 2.03 -2.77 0.15
C CYS A 60 1.49 -1.83 1.22
N VAL A 61 1.97 -1.95 2.45
CA VAL A 61 1.65 -1.08 3.58
C VAL A 61 2.91 -0.71 4.35
N THR A 62 3.11 0.58 4.63
CA THR A 62 4.30 1.07 5.34
C THR A 62 3.89 2.05 6.42
N ILE A 63 4.45 1.88 7.61
CA ILE A 63 4.29 2.82 8.73
C ILE A 63 5.44 3.82 8.66
N ASP A 64 5.16 5.10 8.87
CA ASP A 64 6.19 6.13 8.96
C ASP A 64 7.06 5.87 10.21
N PRO A 65 8.40 5.73 10.04
CA PRO A 65 9.27 5.43 11.18
C PRO A 65 9.36 6.55 12.22
N SER A 66 9.12 7.80 11.82
CA SER A 66 9.20 8.97 12.71
C SER A 66 7.86 9.32 13.36
N ASP A 67 6.73 8.96 12.74
CA ASP A 67 5.39 9.11 13.29
C ASP A 67 4.51 7.89 12.96
N PRO A 68 4.40 6.92 13.88
CA PRO A 68 3.62 5.71 13.64
C PRO A 68 2.11 5.90 13.47
N SER A 69 1.58 7.10 13.66
CA SER A 69 0.19 7.42 13.30
C SER A 69 0.00 7.58 11.80
N ILE A 70 1.09 7.83 11.06
CA ILE A 70 1.10 7.96 9.60
C ILE A 70 1.32 6.60 8.96
N ILE A 71 0.38 6.22 8.10
CA ILE A 71 0.42 4.96 7.37
C ILE A 71 0.30 5.24 5.87
N TRP A 72 1.17 4.64 5.11
CA TRP A 72 1.16 4.66 3.66
C TRP A 72 0.69 3.34 3.10
N LEU A 73 -0.13 3.40 2.08
CA LEU A 73 -0.70 2.24 1.41
C LEU A 73 -0.52 2.36 -0.11
N GLY A 74 0.13 1.40 -0.70
CA GLY A 74 0.15 1.20 -2.14
C GLY A 74 -0.99 0.28 -2.55
N THR A 75 -1.78 0.70 -3.54
CA THR A 75 -2.92 -0.08 -4.01
C THR A 75 -2.61 -0.82 -5.32
N GLY A 76 -3.41 -1.85 -5.61
CA GLY A 76 -3.20 -2.77 -6.71
C GLY A 76 -2.38 -3.99 -6.29
N GLU A 77 -2.95 -5.18 -6.48
CA GLU A 77 -2.29 -6.43 -6.13
C GLU A 77 -0.98 -6.58 -6.91
N ASN A 78 0.14 -6.81 -6.21
CA ASN A 78 1.48 -6.95 -6.80
C ASN A 78 1.93 -8.41 -6.94
N VAL A 79 1.10 -9.36 -6.53
CA VAL A 79 1.38 -10.79 -6.63
C VAL A 79 0.87 -11.32 -7.96
N GLY A 80 1.75 -11.88 -8.77
CA GLY A 80 1.44 -12.35 -10.12
C GLY A 80 0.32 -13.40 -10.15
N GLY A 81 -0.72 -13.12 -10.93
CA GLY A 81 -1.86 -14.00 -11.16
C GLY A 81 -2.66 -13.60 -12.39
N ARG A 82 -3.60 -14.47 -12.82
CA ARG A 82 -4.45 -14.16 -13.99
C ARG A 82 -5.57 -13.16 -13.70
N HIS A 83 -5.87 -12.91 -12.43
CA HIS A 83 -6.96 -12.06 -11.95
C HIS A 83 -6.46 -11.09 -10.90
N VAL A 84 -5.58 -10.18 -11.32
CA VAL A 84 -5.00 -9.15 -10.46
C VAL A 84 -5.92 -7.93 -10.48
N ALA A 85 -6.42 -7.55 -9.33
CA ALA A 85 -7.29 -6.38 -9.21
C ALA A 85 -6.47 -5.08 -9.23
N PHE A 86 -7.02 -4.06 -9.91
CA PHE A 86 -6.38 -2.76 -10.05
C PHE A 86 -6.50 -1.93 -8.77
N GLY A 87 -5.47 -1.14 -8.51
CA GLY A 87 -5.47 -0.12 -7.47
C GLY A 87 -5.88 1.26 -8.01
N ASP A 88 -5.89 2.23 -7.09
CA ASP A 88 -6.16 3.64 -7.36
C ASP A 88 -5.01 4.53 -6.84
N GLY A 89 -3.76 4.05 -6.98
CA GLY A 89 -2.55 4.77 -6.61
C GLY A 89 -2.15 4.61 -5.14
N VAL A 90 -1.64 5.70 -4.56
CA VAL A 90 -1.12 5.75 -3.20
C VAL A 90 -2.13 6.40 -2.27
N PHE A 91 -2.33 5.82 -1.09
CA PHE A 91 -3.14 6.40 0.00
C PHE A 91 -2.29 6.67 1.23
N LYS A 92 -2.69 7.68 2.00
CA LYS A 92 -2.09 8.06 3.28
C LYS A 92 -3.15 8.16 4.35
N SER A 93 -2.89 7.60 5.51
CA SER A 93 -3.63 7.88 6.75
C SER A 93 -2.73 8.65 7.70
N GLU A 94 -3.28 9.63 8.41
CA GLU A 94 -2.58 10.43 9.43
C GLU A 94 -3.13 10.15 10.85
N ASN A 95 -3.92 9.09 11.01
CA ASN A 95 -4.63 8.80 12.26
C ASN A 95 -4.74 7.30 12.55
N GLY A 96 -3.71 6.53 12.17
CA GLY A 96 -3.65 5.09 12.44
C GLY A 96 -4.68 4.27 11.68
N GLY A 97 -5.03 4.68 10.45
CA GLY A 97 -5.95 3.97 9.58
C GLY A 97 -7.43 4.30 9.78
N LYS A 98 -7.77 5.32 10.58
CA LYS A 98 -9.18 5.71 10.80
C LYS A 98 -9.80 6.43 9.60
N SER A 99 -8.98 7.15 8.83
CA SER A 99 -9.37 7.77 7.56
C SER A 99 -8.19 7.78 6.61
N TRP A 100 -8.48 7.83 5.31
CA TRP A 100 -7.49 7.76 4.24
C TRP A 100 -7.68 8.90 3.26
N LYS A 101 -6.57 9.37 2.68
CA LYS A 101 -6.52 10.36 1.61
C LYS A 101 -5.75 9.76 0.44
N ASN A 102 -6.32 9.85 -0.76
CA ASN A 102 -5.58 9.48 -1.97
C ASN A 102 -4.53 10.54 -2.28
N MET A 103 -3.29 10.12 -2.42
CA MET A 103 -2.11 10.96 -2.64
C MET A 103 -1.61 10.93 -4.10
N GLY A 104 -2.40 10.41 -5.03
CA GLY A 104 -2.07 10.40 -6.46
C GLY A 104 -1.52 9.08 -6.98
N LEU A 105 -0.82 9.13 -8.11
CA LEU A 105 -0.35 7.97 -8.88
C LEU A 105 -1.49 7.00 -9.25
N ARG A 106 -2.67 7.53 -9.57
CA ARG A 106 -3.89 6.74 -9.84
C ARG A 106 -3.78 5.84 -11.08
N LYS A 107 -2.94 6.24 -12.05
CA LYS A 107 -2.70 5.48 -13.27
C LYS A 107 -1.58 4.42 -13.12
N SER A 108 -1.07 4.23 -11.91
CA SER A 108 -0.08 3.19 -11.62
C SER A 108 -0.67 1.79 -11.73
N GLU A 109 -1.96 1.63 -11.42
CA GLU A 109 -2.68 0.37 -11.28
C GLU A 109 -2.11 -0.56 -10.20
N HIS A 110 -0.78 -0.62 -10.06
CA HIS A 110 -0.08 -1.48 -9.10
C HIS A 110 1.12 -0.75 -8.48
N ILE A 111 1.02 -0.46 -7.19
CA ILE A 111 2.14 0.02 -6.35
C ILE A 111 2.69 -1.17 -5.58
N SER A 112 3.95 -1.50 -5.84
CA SER A 112 4.60 -2.68 -5.25
C SER A 112 5.27 -2.39 -3.92
N GLU A 113 5.80 -1.20 -3.73
CA GLU A 113 6.51 -0.82 -2.51
C GLU A 113 6.45 0.68 -2.25
N ILE A 114 6.44 1.07 -0.98
CA ILE A 114 6.56 2.45 -0.53
C ILE A 114 7.60 2.50 0.59
N ILE A 115 8.59 3.37 0.45
CA ILE A 115 9.59 3.64 1.49
C ILE A 115 9.47 5.09 1.94
N VAL A 116 9.43 5.29 3.26
CA VAL A 116 9.49 6.60 3.91
C VAL A 116 10.89 6.81 4.47
N HIS A 117 11.44 8.00 4.27
CA HIS A 117 12.76 8.34 4.80
C HIS A 117 12.75 8.33 6.34
N PRO A 118 13.67 7.63 7.02
CA PRO A 118 13.59 7.37 8.46
C PRO A 118 13.59 8.61 9.36
N ASN A 119 14.12 9.73 8.88
CA ASN A 119 14.23 10.99 9.65
C ASN A 119 13.46 12.15 9.02
N ASN A 120 12.66 11.91 7.98
CA ASN A 120 11.91 12.97 7.32
C ASN A 120 10.68 12.42 6.58
N SER A 121 9.51 12.48 7.19
CA SER A 121 8.22 12.02 6.66
C SER A 121 7.79 12.71 5.36
N ASN A 122 8.43 13.81 4.97
CA ASN A 122 8.13 14.48 3.70
C ASN A 122 8.80 13.80 2.50
N ILE A 123 9.80 12.95 2.75
CA ILE A 123 10.54 12.27 1.68
C ILE A 123 10.06 10.82 1.57
N ILE A 124 9.40 10.51 0.46
CA ILE A 124 8.82 9.21 0.20
C ILE A 124 9.20 8.72 -1.21
N TRP A 125 9.42 7.43 -1.35
CA TRP A 125 9.55 6.77 -2.64
C TRP A 125 8.41 5.77 -2.83
N ALA A 126 7.90 5.69 -4.06
CA ALA A 126 6.88 4.73 -4.45
C ALA A 126 7.32 3.99 -5.71
N ALA A 127 7.41 2.68 -5.61
CA ALA A 127 7.69 1.79 -6.72
C ALA A 127 6.38 1.43 -7.44
N SER A 128 6.26 1.84 -8.69
CA SER A 128 5.09 1.54 -9.51
C SER A 128 5.42 0.55 -10.61
N GLN A 129 4.72 -0.58 -10.60
CA GLN A 129 4.78 -1.56 -11.70
C GLN A 129 4.06 -1.03 -12.95
N GLY A 130 2.99 -0.27 -12.76
CA GLY A 130 2.10 0.17 -13.82
C GLY A 130 1.18 -0.94 -14.31
N PRO A 131 0.37 -0.68 -15.37
CA PRO A 131 -0.53 -1.64 -15.95
C PRO A 131 0.15 -2.95 -16.36
N LEU A 132 -0.32 -4.11 -15.91
CA LEU A 132 0.33 -5.39 -16.19
C LEU A 132 0.12 -5.85 -17.66
N TRP A 133 -1.01 -5.47 -18.26
CA TRP A 133 -1.45 -6.00 -19.56
C TRP A 133 -1.45 -4.96 -20.69
N SER A 134 -1.09 -3.70 -20.41
CA SER A 134 -1.05 -2.62 -21.38
C SER A 134 0.20 -1.75 -21.21
N PRO A 135 0.68 -1.08 -22.27
CA PRO A 135 1.79 -0.16 -22.14
C PRO A 135 1.37 1.16 -21.51
N GLY A 136 2.31 1.87 -20.91
CA GLY A 136 2.08 3.22 -20.38
C GLY A 136 1.68 3.22 -18.91
N GLY A 137 0.79 4.12 -18.52
CA GLY A 137 0.47 4.39 -17.13
C GLY A 137 1.60 5.10 -16.37
N GLU A 138 1.46 5.18 -15.07
CA GLU A 138 2.46 5.77 -14.18
C GLU A 138 3.45 4.69 -13.70
N ARG A 139 4.32 4.23 -14.59
CA ARG A 139 5.37 3.23 -14.32
C ARG A 139 6.65 3.88 -13.87
N GLY A 140 7.37 3.23 -12.96
CA GLY A 140 8.71 3.61 -12.53
C GLY A 140 8.80 3.89 -11.05
N LEU A 141 9.94 4.46 -10.64
CA LEU A 141 10.16 4.93 -9.29
C LEU A 141 9.78 6.40 -9.20
N TYR A 142 8.93 6.71 -8.26
CA TYR A 142 8.51 8.07 -7.94
C TYR A 142 9.06 8.50 -6.60
N LYS A 143 9.40 9.78 -6.48
CA LYS A 143 9.83 10.41 -5.24
C LYS A 143 8.95 11.62 -4.96
N SER A 144 8.50 11.74 -3.73
CA SER A 144 7.95 12.98 -3.15
C SER A 144 8.94 13.58 -2.16
N ILE A 145 8.89 14.89 -1.99
CA ILE A 145 9.65 15.67 -0.99
C ILE A 145 8.74 16.57 -0.16
N ASP A 146 7.45 16.45 -0.33
CA ASP A 146 6.41 17.30 0.28
C ASP A 146 5.29 16.47 0.93
N GLY A 147 5.63 15.29 1.45
CA GLY A 147 4.67 14.45 2.17
C GLY A 147 3.65 13.75 1.26
N GLY A 148 3.98 13.56 -0.04
CA GLY A 148 3.14 12.86 -1.00
C GLY A 148 2.20 13.77 -1.81
N GLU A 149 2.25 15.09 -1.63
CA GLU A 149 1.38 16.01 -2.39
C GLU A 149 1.78 16.08 -3.87
N ASN A 150 3.09 16.00 -4.16
CA ASN A 150 3.59 15.96 -5.52
C ASN A 150 4.59 14.81 -5.71
N TRP A 151 4.50 14.15 -6.87
CA TRP A 151 5.35 13.03 -7.23
C TRP A 151 6.21 13.34 -8.45
N LYS A 152 7.52 13.14 -8.32
CA LYS A 152 8.46 13.24 -9.42
C LYS A 152 8.98 11.85 -9.78
N LYS A 153 8.86 11.48 -11.05
CA LYS A 153 9.47 10.25 -11.57
C LYS A 153 10.99 10.39 -11.56
N VAL A 154 11.69 9.49 -10.86
CA VAL A 154 13.15 9.52 -10.71
C VAL A 154 13.85 8.38 -11.43
N LEU A 155 13.14 7.27 -11.69
CA LEU A 155 13.64 6.13 -12.45
C LEU A 155 12.53 5.51 -13.30
N GLY A 156 12.90 4.98 -14.48
CA GLY A 156 12.00 4.32 -15.42
C GLY A 156 11.84 5.10 -16.72
N GLY A 157 12.06 4.45 -17.85
CA GLY A 157 12.09 5.10 -19.17
C GLY A 157 11.25 4.43 -20.24
N GLY A 158 10.82 3.21 -20.04
CA GLY A 158 10.08 2.43 -21.05
C GLY A 158 8.57 2.41 -20.80
N LYS A 159 7.79 2.25 -21.88
CA LYS A 159 6.33 2.07 -21.78
C LYS A 159 5.93 0.75 -21.10
N TRP A 160 6.88 -0.18 -20.96
CA TRP A 160 6.70 -1.50 -20.37
C TRP A 160 7.54 -1.73 -19.10
N THR A 161 8.37 -0.75 -18.71
CA THR A 161 9.31 -0.92 -17.59
C THR A 161 8.73 -0.29 -16.34
N GLY A 162 8.31 -1.12 -15.39
CA GLY A 162 7.93 -0.72 -14.03
C GLY A 162 9.05 -0.99 -13.03
N VAL A 163 8.81 -0.60 -11.78
CA VAL A 163 9.68 -0.91 -10.63
C VAL A 163 8.89 -1.76 -9.66
N THR A 164 9.47 -2.87 -9.22
CA THR A 164 8.81 -3.88 -8.37
C THR A 164 9.35 -3.94 -6.95
N ASP A 165 10.53 -3.33 -6.72
CA ASP A 165 11.22 -3.39 -5.42
C ASP A 165 12.22 -2.24 -5.33
N ILE A 166 12.52 -1.71 -4.11
CA ILE A 166 13.44 -0.60 -3.83
C ILE A 166 14.11 -0.71 -2.45
#